data_797542315425323ddd3cca5b8f6cdc28
#
_entry.id   797542315425323ddd3cca5b8f6cdc28
#
_cell.length_a   1.000
_cell.length_b   1.000
_cell.length_c   1.000
_cell.angle_alpha   90.00
_cell.angle_beta   90.00
_cell.angle_gamma   90.00
#
_symmetry.space_group_name_H-M   'P 1'
#
loop_
_entity.id
_entity.type
_entity.pdbx_description
1 polymer ?
#
loop_
_entity_poly.entity_id
_entity_poly.type
_entity_poly.pdbx_seq_one_letter_code
_entity_poly.pdbx_strand_id
1 'polypeptide(L)'
;HMMIKPCLFTALTTIAGFSSLVFSGLLPVINFGWMMSVAIMISLFMSFLLFPIMLISFNRLEPNLYFESLLPLPSFFAFITEYIGKKILWISLIFFAVGLIGICQLKVENSFIDYFKNSSEIYKGMKLIDSKLGGTTPLDIIIDFEDSAPNEIDDNFKNESSEKDDFTEDEFDFLEDESGLENHKYWFTSERMELLGNVHDHIASYEEVGNVTSFATMLKVGKIINGGNPLDIIQLEIFYKGLPTEYKKLIIDPFISIDDNQARISARIKDSMPNLRRAIFLDRLKKNIPLSTGIQAKQVKYANVLILYNNMLQSLFKSQILTIGTVLLLLLFMFLILFRSIVISIIALFPNILSISLVLGFMGWVSIPLDMMTITIAAISMGIAVDNTIHYIYRFRSEVFKDFNYVKAMQRTHKSIGYAMYYTSITIIVGFSILIFSNFIPSIYFGLLTGLAMFFALLASLTLLPQLLIVFKPYGIVRKN
;
A
#
# COMPACT_ATOMS: atom_id res chain seq x y z
N HIS A 1 -2.03 35.18 24.27
CA HIS A 1 -3.23 35.23 23.41
C HIS A 1 -2.92 35.27 21.89
N MET A 2 -1.81 35.86 21.45
CA MET A 2 -1.47 35.96 20.01
C MET A 2 -1.14 34.59 19.36
N MET A 3 -0.49 33.70 20.08
CA MET A 3 -0.02 32.40 19.54
C MET A 3 -1.03 31.24 19.69
N ILE A 4 -2.06 31.39 20.53
CA ILE A 4 -3.04 30.32 20.75
C ILE A 4 -3.79 29.95 19.45
N LYS A 5 -4.26 30.97 18.70
CA LYS A 5 -4.98 30.71 17.46
C LYS A 5 -4.13 29.98 16.41
N PRO A 6 -2.93 30.46 16.03
CA PRO A 6 -2.07 29.70 15.10
C PRO A 6 -1.80 28.28 15.57
N CYS A 7 -1.36 28.08 16.82
CA CYS A 7 -1.04 26.74 17.35
C CYS A 7 -2.26 25.78 17.36
N LEU A 8 -3.47 26.29 17.66
CA LEU A 8 -4.67 25.47 17.59
C LEU A 8 -4.96 25.04 16.14
N PHE A 9 -4.87 25.99 15.20
CA PHE A 9 -5.14 25.69 13.79
C PHE A 9 -4.08 24.77 13.19
N THR A 10 -2.79 24.91 13.56
CA THR A 10 -1.75 24.00 13.09
C THR A 10 -1.97 22.58 13.60
N ALA A 11 -2.32 22.40 14.86
CA ALA A 11 -2.71 21.09 15.39
C ALA A 11 -3.92 20.50 14.66
N LEU A 12 -4.97 21.32 14.42
CA LEU A 12 -6.16 20.88 13.71
C LEU A 12 -5.86 20.50 12.25
N THR A 13 -5.00 21.26 11.56
CA THR A 13 -4.61 20.92 10.17
C THR A 13 -3.76 19.66 10.11
N THR A 14 -2.90 19.43 11.10
CA THR A 14 -2.13 18.20 11.19
C THR A 14 -3.04 17.00 11.50
N ILE A 15 -4.01 17.14 12.41
CA ILE A 15 -5.05 16.14 12.66
C ILE A 15 -5.84 15.86 11.38
N ALA A 16 -6.22 16.90 10.62
CA ALA A 16 -6.91 16.72 9.34
C ALA A 16 -6.08 15.92 8.34
N GLY A 17 -4.77 16.19 8.27
CA GLY A 17 -3.82 15.41 7.46
C GLY A 17 -3.81 13.92 7.83
N PHE A 18 -3.67 13.59 9.11
CA PHE A 18 -3.70 12.20 9.56
C PHE A 18 -5.08 11.56 9.46
N SER A 19 -6.15 12.30 9.76
CA SER A 19 -7.53 11.80 9.63
C SER A 19 -7.91 11.49 8.18
N SER A 20 -7.28 12.12 7.19
CA SER A 20 -7.53 11.79 5.78
C SER A 20 -7.15 10.35 5.42
N LEU A 21 -6.24 9.73 6.20
CA LEU A 21 -5.83 8.34 6.04
C LEU A 21 -6.97 7.33 6.33
N VAL A 22 -8.01 7.74 7.04
CA VAL A 22 -9.22 6.93 7.26
C VAL A 22 -9.90 6.56 5.94
N PHE A 23 -9.77 7.40 4.92
CA PHE A 23 -10.30 7.14 3.58
C PHE A 23 -9.42 6.28 2.70
N SER A 24 -8.28 5.78 3.22
CA SER A 24 -7.34 4.95 2.44
C SER A 24 -7.89 3.58 2.03
N GLY A 25 -8.89 3.04 2.76
CA GLY A 25 -9.39 1.68 2.55
C GLY A 25 -8.45 0.57 3.04
N LEU A 26 -7.28 0.90 3.62
CA LEU A 26 -6.30 -0.04 4.15
C LEU A 26 -6.29 0.03 5.69
N LEU A 27 -6.70 -1.04 6.34
CA LEU A 27 -6.87 -1.07 7.80
C LEU A 27 -5.62 -0.61 8.60
N PRO A 28 -4.38 -1.04 8.28
CA PRO A 28 -3.20 -0.54 8.98
C PRO A 28 -3.00 0.98 8.83
N VAL A 29 -3.29 1.54 7.67
CA VAL A 29 -3.17 2.98 7.38
C VAL A 29 -4.25 3.77 8.11
N ILE A 30 -5.48 3.24 8.18
CA ILE A 30 -6.61 3.82 8.92
C ILE A 30 -6.27 3.89 10.42
N ASN A 31 -5.80 2.77 10.99
CA ASN A 31 -5.41 2.70 12.40
C ASN A 31 -4.29 3.69 12.72
N PHE A 32 -3.28 3.78 11.86
CA PHE A 32 -2.20 4.75 11.99
C PHE A 32 -2.75 6.20 12.00
N GLY A 33 -3.65 6.54 11.09
CA GLY A 33 -4.28 7.85 11.00
C GLY A 33 -5.01 8.24 12.30
N TRP A 34 -5.81 7.34 12.87
CA TRP A 34 -6.50 7.56 14.13
C TRP A 34 -5.54 7.71 15.31
N MET A 35 -4.58 6.82 15.46
CA MET A 35 -3.59 6.86 16.55
C MET A 35 -2.82 8.18 16.53
N MET A 36 -2.35 8.62 15.38
CA MET A 36 -1.61 9.87 15.22
C MET A 36 -2.50 11.09 15.50
N SER A 37 -3.74 11.09 15.06
CA SER A 37 -4.69 12.18 15.33
C SER A 37 -4.93 12.36 16.83
N VAL A 38 -5.12 11.27 17.57
CA VAL A 38 -5.27 11.30 19.04
C VAL A 38 -3.97 11.73 19.71
N ALA A 39 -2.81 11.24 19.25
CA ALA A 39 -1.50 11.62 19.78
C ALA A 39 -1.24 13.14 19.65
N ILE A 40 -1.59 13.74 18.51
CA ILE A 40 -1.44 15.18 18.28
C ILE A 40 -2.38 15.98 19.20
N MET A 41 -3.60 15.51 19.41
CA MET A 41 -4.54 16.17 20.34
C MET A 41 -4.00 16.16 21.77
N ILE A 42 -3.48 15.02 22.24
CA ILE A 42 -2.84 14.90 23.56
C ILE A 42 -1.60 15.82 23.62
N SER A 43 -0.76 15.82 22.58
CA SER A 43 0.44 16.66 22.53
C SER A 43 0.10 18.14 22.60
N LEU A 44 -0.95 18.59 21.90
CA LEU A 44 -1.45 19.97 21.99
C LEU A 44 -1.84 20.33 23.43
N PHE A 45 -2.64 19.48 24.07
CA PHE A 45 -3.07 19.69 25.44
C PHE A 45 -1.88 19.77 26.40
N MET A 46 -0.96 18.80 26.29
CA MET A 46 0.25 18.77 27.12
C MET A 46 1.15 19.98 26.89
N SER A 47 1.28 20.44 25.65
CA SER A 47 2.08 21.65 25.33
C SER A 47 1.50 22.90 25.98
N PHE A 48 0.18 23.08 25.97
CA PHE A 48 -0.45 24.22 26.64
C PHE A 48 -0.39 24.14 28.16
N LEU A 49 -0.32 22.95 28.74
CA LEU A 49 -0.24 22.74 30.19
C LEU A 49 1.21 22.84 30.70
N LEU A 50 2.13 22.05 30.11
CA LEU A 50 3.49 21.87 30.62
C LEU A 50 4.42 23.04 30.27
N PHE A 51 4.33 23.55 29.01
CA PHE A 51 5.28 24.56 28.55
C PHE A 51 5.23 25.86 29.39
N PRO A 52 4.07 26.44 29.71
CA PRO A 52 4.02 27.61 30.63
C PRO A 52 4.57 27.31 32.01
N ILE A 53 4.28 26.13 32.55
CA ILE A 53 4.79 25.73 33.90
C ILE A 53 6.32 25.66 33.88
N MET A 54 6.90 25.02 32.83
CA MET A 54 8.35 24.94 32.71
C MET A 54 8.99 26.32 32.54
N LEU A 55 8.41 27.21 31.75
CA LEU A 55 8.94 28.57 31.55
C LEU A 55 8.95 29.39 32.88
N ILE A 56 7.98 29.18 33.72
CA ILE A 56 7.93 29.87 35.04
C ILE A 56 8.95 29.26 36.01
N SER A 57 9.20 27.94 35.89
CA SER A 57 10.10 27.21 36.80
C SER A 57 11.58 27.43 36.51
N PHE A 58 11.95 27.83 35.32
CA PHE A 58 13.34 28.07 34.92
C PHE A 58 13.65 29.58 34.92
N ASN A 59 14.86 29.93 35.38
CA ASN A 59 15.36 31.30 35.30
C ASN A 59 15.53 31.75 33.85
N ARG A 60 15.29 33.03 33.62
CA ARG A 60 15.50 33.63 32.27
C ARG A 60 16.97 33.53 31.89
N LEU A 61 17.24 32.77 30.81
CA LEU A 61 18.54 32.74 30.15
C LEU A 61 18.45 33.64 28.92
N GLU A 62 19.49 34.42 28.65
CA GLU A 62 19.57 35.14 27.38
C GLU A 62 19.78 34.17 26.23
N PRO A 63 19.02 34.31 25.13
CA PRO A 63 19.15 33.39 24.00
C PRO A 63 20.53 33.52 23.36
N ASN A 64 21.24 32.42 23.17
CA ASN A 64 22.48 32.41 22.45
C ASN A 64 22.21 32.42 20.93
N LEU A 65 22.38 33.56 20.29
CA LEU A 65 22.11 33.76 18.86
C LEU A 65 23.31 33.36 17.96
N TYR A 66 24.29 32.64 18.50
CA TYR A 66 25.49 32.25 17.74
C TYR A 66 25.15 31.47 16.45
N PHE A 67 24.25 30.52 16.51
CA PHE A 67 23.84 29.74 15.33
C PHE A 67 23.06 30.58 14.29
N GLU A 68 22.27 31.54 14.71
CA GLU A 68 21.59 32.47 13.81
C GLU A 68 22.55 33.39 13.06
N SER A 69 23.61 33.78 13.70
CA SER A 69 24.67 34.60 13.06
C SER A 69 25.58 33.80 12.12
N LEU A 70 25.81 32.50 12.41
CA LEU A 70 26.62 31.60 11.61
C LEU A 70 25.93 31.18 10.31
N LEU A 71 24.62 30.95 10.36
CA LEU A 71 23.79 30.45 9.23
C LEU A 71 22.52 31.31 9.05
N PRO A 72 22.64 32.52 8.46
CA PRO A 72 21.50 33.41 8.26
C PRO A 72 20.59 32.97 7.10
N LEU A 73 20.22 31.67 7.04
CA LEU A 73 19.43 31.09 5.95
C LEU A 73 18.11 31.82 5.67
N PRO A 74 17.28 32.19 6.68
CA PRO A 74 16.06 32.92 6.38
C PRO A 74 16.31 34.28 5.73
N SER A 75 17.40 34.98 6.13
CA SER A 75 17.77 36.26 5.50
C SER A 75 18.29 36.03 4.08
N PHE A 76 19.00 34.96 3.82
CA PHE A 76 19.42 34.56 2.48
C PHE A 76 18.25 34.26 1.56
N PHE A 77 17.22 33.54 2.04
CA PHE A 77 16.00 33.30 1.27
C PHE A 77 15.20 34.59 1.04
N ALA A 78 15.19 35.52 1.99
CA ALA A 78 14.58 36.84 1.78
C ALA A 78 15.26 37.57 0.63
N PHE A 79 16.62 37.58 0.61
CA PHE A 79 17.40 38.18 -0.46
C PHE A 79 17.13 37.51 -1.82
N ILE A 80 17.12 36.18 -1.89
CA ILE A 80 16.81 35.43 -3.10
C ILE A 80 15.40 35.78 -3.61
N THR A 81 14.41 35.81 -2.70
CA THR A 81 13.02 36.10 -3.07
C THR A 81 12.86 37.51 -3.61
N GLU A 82 13.58 38.48 -3.07
CA GLU A 82 13.59 39.84 -3.56
C GLU A 82 14.33 39.97 -4.91
N TYR A 83 15.52 39.37 -5.02
CA TYR A 83 16.41 39.48 -6.20
C TYR A 83 15.80 38.74 -7.42
N ILE A 84 15.38 37.49 -7.24
CA ILE A 84 14.82 36.67 -8.33
C ILE A 84 13.38 37.12 -8.66
N GLY A 85 12.63 37.58 -7.65
CA GLY A 85 11.29 38.16 -7.83
C GLY A 85 10.34 37.21 -8.54
N LYS A 86 9.63 37.72 -9.56
CA LYS A 86 8.61 36.94 -10.28
C LYS A 86 9.15 35.69 -10.98
N LYS A 87 10.45 35.58 -11.24
CA LYS A 87 11.04 34.37 -11.84
C LYS A 87 10.88 33.14 -10.94
N ILE A 88 10.73 33.30 -9.61
CA ILE A 88 10.46 32.20 -8.67
C ILE A 88 9.18 31.45 -9.08
N LEU A 89 8.14 32.16 -9.56
CA LEU A 89 6.90 31.53 -10.00
C LEU A 89 7.12 30.59 -11.18
N TRP A 90 7.93 31.03 -12.17
CA TRP A 90 8.29 30.20 -13.32
C TRP A 90 9.15 28.99 -12.92
N ILE A 91 10.12 29.22 -12.05
CA ILE A 91 10.97 28.14 -11.52
C ILE A 91 10.10 27.12 -10.79
N SER A 92 9.20 27.57 -9.92
CA SER A 92 8.28 26.67 -9.19
C SER A 92 7.33 25.92 -10.14
N LEU A 93 6.88 26.54 -11.22
CA LEU A 93 6.05 25.90 -12.24
C LEU A 93 6.83 24.80 -12.99
N ILE A 94 8.12 25.05 -13.31
CA ILE A 94 9.00 24.03 -13.93
C ILE A 94 9.20 22.85 -12.98
N PHE A 95 9.51 23.11 -11.71
CA PHE A 95 9.64 22.06 -10.70
C PHE A 95 8.35 21.27 -10.51
N PHE A 96 7.19 21.94 -10.54
CA PHE A 96 5.90 21.28 -10.48
C PHE A 96 5.68 20.35 -11.69
N ALA A 97 5.99 20.82 -12.90
CA ALA A 97 5.88 20.01 -14.11
C ALA A 97 6.82 18.78 -14.07
N VAL A 98 8.07 18.97 -13.62
CA VAL A 98 9.03 17.88 -13.40
C VAL A 98 8.49 16.87 -12.38
N GLY A 99 7.90 17.35 -11.29
CA GLY A 99 7.23 16.51 -10.30
C GLY A 99 6.11 15.68 -10.91
N LEU A 100 5.23 16.29 -11.71
CA LEU A 100 4.13 15.59 -12.39
C LEU A 100 4.64 14.51 -13.36
N ILE A 101 5.68 14.78 -14.14
CA ILE A 101 6.29 13.78 -15.03
C ILE A 101 6.80 12.57 -14.22
N GLY A 102 7.43 12.81 -13.06
CA GLY A 102 7.87 11.73 -12.18
C GLY A 102 6.70 10.93 -11.59
N ILE A 103 5.60 11.59 -11.21
CA ILE A 103 4.39 10.90 -10.71
C ILE A 103 3.84 9.91 -11.74
N CYS A 104 3.89 10.23 -13.03
CA CYS A 104 3.47 9.32 -14.09
C CYS A 104 4.34 8.05 -14.21
N GLN A 105 5.53 8.04 -13.60
CA GLN A 105 6.45 6.90 -13.60
C GLN A 105 6.37 6.07 -12.32
N LEU A 106 5.47 6.38 -11.38
CA LEU A 106 5.30 5.64 -10.15
C LEU A 106 4.90 4.18 -10.43
N LYS A 107 5.60 3.27 -9.76
CA LYS A 107 5.34 1.82 -9.81
C LYS A 107 4.68 1.38 -8.51
N VAL A 108 3.75 0.43 -8.63
CA VAL A 108 3.01 -0.11 -7.47
C VAL A 108 3.50 -1.52 -7.10
N GLU A 109 4.22 -2.18 -8.02
CA GLU A 109 4.68 -3.55 -7.79
C GLU A 109 5.98 -3.57 -6.99
N ASN A 110 5.98 -4.35 -5.90
CA ASN A 110 7.14 -4.61 -5.08
C ASN A 110 7.13 -6.07 -4.60
N SER A 111 8.31 -6.66 -4.44
CA SER A 111 8.47 -7.97 -3.80
C SER A 111 8.45 -7.80 -2.27
N PHE A 112 7.78 -8.70 -1.57
CA PHE A 112 7.79 -8.69 -0.09
C PHE A 112 9.20 -8.91 0.48
N ILE A 113 10.05 -9.65 -0.23
CA ILE A 113 11.44 -9.91 0.15
C ILE A 113 12.24 -8.60 0.16
N ASP A 114 11.98 -7.70 -0.80
CA ASP A 114 12.67 -6.41 -0.94
C ASP A 114 12.30 -5.38 0.14
N TYR A 115 11.38 -5.73 1.06
CA TYR A 115 11.12 -4.92 2.25
C TYR A 115 12.25 -4.99 3.29
N PHE A 116 13.17 -5.90 3.15
CA PHE A 116 14.29 -6.09 4.09
C PHE A 116 15.62 -5.77 3.43
N LYS A 117 16.54 -5.18 4.20
CA LYS A 117 17.92 -4.96 3.72
C LYS A 117 18.57 -6.28 3.34
N ASN A 118 19.33 -6.28 2.25
CA ASN A 118 20.05 -7.45 1.73
C ASN A 118 21.01 -8.08 2.74
N SER A 119 21.47 -7.32 3.72
CA SER A 119 22.35 -7.79 4.80
C SER A 119 21.60 -8.56 5.90
N SER A 120 20.27 -8.41 6.01
CA SER A 120 19.49 -9.05 7.07
C SER A 120 19.36 -10.55 6.87
N GLU A 121 19.28 -11.30 7.97
CA GLU A 121 19.08 -12.76 7.93
C GLU A 121 17.72 -13.12 7.34
N ILE A 122 16.68 -12.29 7.59
CA ILE A 122 15.35 -12.47 7.05
C ILE A 122 15.39 -12.42 5.51
N TYR A 123 16.05 -11.41 4.93
CA TYR A 123 16.21 -11.33 3.46
C TYR A 123 16.91 -12.55 2.89
N LYS A 124 18.04 -12.95 3.48
CA LYS A 124 18.83 -14.11 3.03
C LYS A 124 18.01 -15.40 3.12
N GLY A 125 17.32 -15.62 4.24
CA GLY A 125 16.46 -16.78 4.46
C GLY A 125 15.29 -16.82 3.46
N MET A 126 14.56 -15.72 3.30
CA MET A 126 13.45 -15.63 2.35
C MET A 126 13.91 -15.83 0.91
N LYS A 127 15.04 -15.22 0.51
CA LYS A 127 15.61 -15.39 -0.83
C LYS A 127 16.07 -16.82 -1.10
N LEU A 128 16.61 -17.51 -0.08
CA LEU A 128 16.97 -18.92 -0.18
C LEU A 128 15.72 -19.79 -0.41
N ILE A 129 14.66 -19.56 0.39
CA ILE A 129 13.39 -20.27 0.24
C ILE A 129 12.81 -20.00 -1.15
N ASP A 130 12.79 -18.74 -1.57
CA ASP A 130 12.24 -18.35 -2.86
C ASP A 130 12.95 -19.01 -4.05
N SER A 131 14.29 -19.04 -4.00
CA SER A 131 15.11 -19.58 -5.09
C SER A 131 15.26 -21.10 -5.07
N LYS A 132 15.29 -21.73 -3.88
CA LYS A 132 15.62 -23.17 -3.73
C LYS A 132 14.42 -24.04 -3.37
N LEU A 133 13.40 -23.48 -2.70
CA LEU A 133 12.23 -24.23 -2.23
C LEU A 133 10.96 -23.90 -3.04
N GLY A 134 11.13 -23.27 -4.22
CA GLY A 134 10.05 -23.09 -5.18
C GLY A 134 9.16 -21.88 -4.97
N GLY A 135 9.64 -20.86 -4.26
CA GLY A 135 8.89 -19.61 -4.08
C GLY A 135 8.39 -19.36 -2.66
N THR A 136 8.14 -18.10 -2.35
CA THR A 136 7.69 -17.63 -1.03
C THR A 136 6.23 -17.24 -0.99
N THR A 137 5.62 -16.92 -2.15
CA THR A 137 4.25 -16.43 -2.19
C THR A 137 3.27 -17.52 -2.60
N PRO A 138 2.38 -18.00 -1.70
CA PRO A 138 1.41 -19.03 -2.03
C PRO A 138 0.24 -18.48 -2.86
N LEU A 139 -0.20 -19.29 -3.82
CA LEU A 139 -1.40 -19.13 -4.63
C LEU A 139 -2.20 -20.42 -4.57
N ASP A 140 -3.46 -20.35 -4.22
CA ASP A 140 -4.39 -21.47 -4.28
C ASP A 140 -5.36 -21.28 -5.44
N ILE A 141 -5.53 -22.35 -6.21
CA ILE A 141 -6.49 -22.45 -7.28
C ILE A 141 -7.48 -23.53 -6.88
N ILE A 142 -8.74 -23.13 -6.72
CA ILE A 142 -9.82 -24.00 -6.28
C ILE A 142 -10.70 -24.25 -7.50
N ILE A 143 -10.93 -25.52 -7.81
CA ILE A 143 -11.80 -25.97 -8.88
C ILE A 143 -13.10 -26.45 -8.24
N ASP A 144 -14.21 -25.79 -8.59
CA ASP A 144 -15.55 -26.22 -8.24
C ASP A 144 -16.05 -27.17 -9.34
N PHE A 145 -16.32 -28.41 -8.98
CA PHE A 145 -17.01 -29.33 -9.87
C PHE A 145 -18.50 -29.07 -9.73
N GLU A 146 -19.16 -28.69 -10.82
CA GLU A 146 -20.63 -28.64 -10.83
C GLU A 146 -21.18 -30.04 -10.49
N ASP A 147 -22.19 -30.08 -9.65
CA ASP A 147 -22.96 -31.32 -9.46
C ASP A 147 -23.52 -31.69 -10.82
N SER A 148 -22.89 -32.62 -11.48
CA SER A 148 -23.53 -33.32 -12.59
C SER A 148 -24.75 -33.99 -11.96
N ALA A 149 -25.92 -33.38 -12.14
CA ALA A 149 -27.15 -34.12 -11.89
C ALA A 149 -26.96 -35.51 -12.50
N PRO A 150 -27.24 -36.59 -11.80
CA PRO A 150 -27.12 -37.92 -12.38
C PRO A 150 -27.93 -37.87 -13.69
N ASN A 151 -27.20 -37.97 -14.83
CA ASN A 151 -27.88 -38.21 -16.10
C ASN A 151 -28.79 -39.34 -15.79
N GLU A 152 -30.09 -39.10 -15.91
CA GLU A 152 -31.11 -40.16 -15.88
C GLU A 152 -30.52 -41.27 -16.73
N ILE A 153 -30.14 -42.35 -16.09
CA ILE A 153 -29.68 -43.57 -16.76
C ILE A 153 -30.87 -43.91 -17.66
N ASP A 154 -30.63 -43.75 -18.94
CA ASP A 154 -31.62 -44.02 -19.98
C ASP A 154 -32.15 -45.41 -19.71
N ASP A 155 -33.40 -45.50 -19.20
CA ASP A 155 -34.12 -46.74 -18.84
C ASP A 155 -34.31 -47.68 -20.02
N ASN A 156 -33.71 -47.33 -21.18
CA ASN A 156 -33.73 -48.12 -22.41
C ASN A 156 -32.72 -49.27 -22.45
N PHE A 157 -31.86 -49.46 -21.44
CA PHE A 157 -30.90 -50.59 -21.41
C PHE A 157 -31.42 -51.82 -20.68
N LYS A 158 -32.68 -51.82 -20.26
CA LYS A 158 -33.27 -52.95 -19.53
C LYS A 158 -33.89 -54.08 -20.39
N ASN A 159 -33.79 -53.99 -21.70
CA ASN A 159 -34.39 -55.03 -22.57
C ASN A 159 -33.46 -55.49 -23.66
N GLU A 160 -32.31 -56.04 -23.38
CA GLU A 160 -31.65 -57.04 -24.26
C GLU A 160 -30.39 -57.60 -23.59
N SER A 161 -30.56 -58.74 -22.97
CA SER A 161 -29.72 -59.93 -23.02
C SER A 161 -29.85 -60.74 -21.75
N SER A 162 -30.74 -61.68 -21.80
CA SER A 162 -30.71 -62.88 -21.00
C SER A 162 -29.53 -63.76 -21.48
N GLU A 163 -28.39 -63.65 -20.82
CA GLU A 163 -27.41 -64.74 -20.70
C GLU A 163 -26.89 -64.71 -19.27
N LYS A 164 -27.20 -65.77 -18.58
CA LYS A 164 -26.77 -66.12 -17.23
C LYS A 164 -25.29 -66.40 -17.27
N ASP A 165 -24.46 -65.52 -16.71
CA ASP A 165 -23.18 -65.91 -16.13
C ASP A 165 -23.28 -65.79 -14.62
N ASP A 166 -23.02 -66.91 -14.01
CA ASP A 166 -23.10 -67.28 -12.61
C ASP A 166 -21.96 -66.60 -11.84
N PHE A 167 -22.16 -65.33 -11.47
CA PHE A 167 -21.33 -64.67 -10.45
C PHE A 167 -22.15 -64.57 -9.17
N THR A 168 -21.64 -65.18 -8.11
CA THR A 168 -22.28 -65.30 -6.81
C THR A 168 -22.52 -63.94 -6.18
N GLU A 169 -23.73 -63.73 -5.69
CA GLU A 169 -24.26 -62.51 -5.01
C GLU A 169 -23.40 -62.10 -3.80
N ASP A 170 -22.53 -62.94 -3.28
CA ASP A 170 -21.72 -62.70 -2.08
C ASP A 170 -20.51 -61.77 -2.26
N GLU A 171 -20.12 -61.40 -3.50
CA GLU A 171 -19.04 -60.45 -3.75
C GLU A 171 -19.54 -58.98 -3.86
N PHE A 172 -20.84 -58.76 -4.00
CA PHE A 172 -21.42 -57.42 -4.10
C PHE A 172 -21.88 -56.85 -2.76
N ASP A 173 -22.16 -57.68 -1.77
CA ASP A 173 -22.67 -57.27 -0.44
C ASP A 173 -21.58 -56.56 0.42
N PHE A 174 -20.31 -56.63 0.03
CA PHE A 174 -19.21 -55.89 0.70
C PHE A 174 -19.18 -54.37 0.37
N LEU A 175 -20.02 -53.93 -0.57
CA LEU A 175 -20.07 -52.56 -1.04
C LEU A 175 -21.27 -51.74 -0.55
N GLU A 176 -22.20 -52.38 0.17
CA GLU A 176 -23.49 -51.74 0.54
C GLU A 176 -23.60 -51.23 1.98
N ASP A 177 -22.50 -51.11 2.73
CA ASP A 177 -22.59 -50.57 4.09
C ASP A 177 -22.27 -49.09 4.18
N GLU A 178 -23.27 -48.35 4.62
CA GLU A 178 -23.32 -46.97 5.12
C GLU A 178 -23.52 -45.82 4.13
N SER A 179 -24.46 -45.01 4.46
CA SER A 179 -25.02 -43.79 3.84
C SER A 179 -24.01 -42.63 3.48
N GLY A 180 -22.71 -42.92 3.48
CA GLY A 180 -21.66 -42.01 3.04
C GLY A 180 -20.97 -42.42 1.74
N LEU A 181 -21.25 -43.61 1.21
CA LEU A 181 -20.50 -44.25 0.12
C LEU A 181 -20.89 -43.74 -1.28
N GLU A 182 -22.15 -43.35 -1.46
CA GLU A 182 -22.65 -42.91 -2.78
C GLU A 182 -21.92 -41.62 -3.27
N ASN A 183 -21.65 -40.66 -2.39
CA ASN A 183 -21.00 -39.43 -2.76
C ASN A 183 -19.48 -39.63 -3.03
N HIS A 184 -18.82 -40.54 -2.36
CA HIS A 184 -17.40 -40.81 -2.55
C HIS A 184 -17.06 -41.48 -3.88
N LYS A 185 -17.95 -42.39 -4.34
CA LYS A 185 -17.77 -43.15 -5.59
C LYS A 185 -17.75 -42.22 -6.83
N TYR A 186 -18.54 -41.16 -6.80
CA TYR A 186 -18.63 -40.18 -7.89
C TYR A 186 -17.48 -39.15 -7.89
N TRP A 187 -16.75 -38.97 -6.77
CA TRP A 187 -15.74 -37.93 -6.71
C TRP A 187 -14.46 -38.31 -7.46
N PHE A 188 -13.97 -39.54 -7.33
CA PHE A 188 -12.72 -40.03 -7.95
C PHE A 188 -12.92 -40.55 -9.37
N THR A 189 -13.59 -39.79 -10.25
CA THR A 189 -13.75 -40.19 -11.65
C THR A 189 -12.45 -39.93 -12.45
N SER A 190 -12.21 -40.76 -13.48
CA SER A 190 -11.05 -40.62 -14.37
C SER A 190 -10.98 -39.22 -15.00
N GLU A 191 -12.11 -38.64 -15.39
CA GLU A 191 -12.23 -37.32 -15.98
C GLU A 191 -11.76 -36.22 -15.02
N ARG A 192 -12.21 -36.26 -13.75
CA ARG A 192 -11.80 -35.30 -12.72
C ARG A 192 -10.30 -35.41 -12.41
N MET A 193 -9.78 -36.65 -12.35
CA MET A 193 -8.36 -36.88 -12.07
C MET A 193 -7.46 -36.40 -13.23
N GLU A 194 -7.87 -36.64 -14.48
CA GLU A 194 -7.19 -36.13 -15.65
C GLU A 194 -7.25 -34.61 -15.71
N LEU A 195 -8.40 -34.03 -15.44
CA LEU A 195 -8.59 -32.58 -15.37
C LEU A 195 -7.66 -31.93 -14.35
N LEU A 196 -7.59 -32.51 -13.12
CA LEU A 196 -6.68 -32.04 -12.07
C LEU A 196 -5.21 -32.17 -12.49
N GLY A 197 -4.86 -33.25 -13.18
CA GLY A 197 -3.53 -33.47 -13.75
C GLY A 197 -3.17 -32.39 -14.78
N ASN A 198 -4.07 -32.13 -15.71
CA ASN A 198 -3.89 -31.16 -16.78
C ASN A 198 -3.75 -29.73 -16.22
N VAL A 199 -4.60 -29.33 -15.23
CA VAL A 199 -4.48 -28.03 -14.58
C VAL A 199 -3.16 -27.92 -13.79
N HIS A 200 -2.81 -28.97 -13.04
CA HIS A 200 -1.54 -29.01 -12.29
C HIS A 200 -0.32 -28.82 -13.20
N ASP A 201 -0.27 -29.56 -14.31
CA ASP A 201 0.85 -29.50 -15.24
C ASP A 201 0.90 -28.17 -16.00
N HIS A 202 -0.28 -27.63 -16.37
CA HIS A 202 -0.37 -26.30 -16.96
C HIS A 202 0.17 -25.22 -16.01
N ILE A 203 -0.20 -25.24 -14.73
CA ILE A 203 0.32 -24.29 -13.74
C ILE A 203 1.82 -24.49 -13.52
N ALA A 204 2.30 -25.73 -13.45
CA ALA A 204 3.72 -26.03 -13.30
C ALA A 204 4.58 -25.60 -14.49
N SER A 205 3.98 -25.40 -15.66
CA SER A 205 4.70 -24.96 -16.86
C SER A 205 5.11 -23.48 -16.84
N TYR A 206 4.55 -22.66 -15.95
CA TYR A 206 4.91 -21.24 -15.85
C TYR A 206 6.27 -21.06 -15.15
N GLU A 207 7.11 -20.21 -15.71
CA GLU A 207 8.44 -19.90 -15.17
C GLU A 207 8.40 -19.25 -13.78
N GLU A 208 7.35 -18.45 -13.56
CA GLU A 208 7.08 -17.76 -12.31
C GLU A 208 6.70 -18.71 -11.16
N VAL A 209 6.25 -19.92 -11.52
CA VAL A 209 5.84 -20.96 -10.57
C VAL A 209 7.03 -21.84 -10.24
N GLY A 210 7.30 -22.03 -8.96
CA GLY A 210 8.44 -22.85 -8.53
C GLY A 210 8.06 -24.23 -7.99
N ASN A 211 6.90 -24.34 -7.37
CA ASN A 211 6.38 -25.62 -6.86
C ASN A 211 4.87 -25.64 -6.92
N VAL A 212 4.32 -26.76 -7.36
CA VAL A 212 2.87 -27.01 -7.39
C VAL A 212 2.60 -28.31 -6.61
N THR A 213 1.66 -28.23 -5.69
CA THR A 213 1.18 -29.37 -4.91
C THR A 213 -0.33 -29.49 -5.04
N SER A 214 -0.81 -30.68 -5.32
CA SER A 214 -2.24 -31.01 -5.42
C SER A 214 -2.42 -32.52 -5.29
N PHE A 215 -3.64 -32.97 -5.34
CA PHE A 215 -3.90 -34.40 -5.41
C PHE A 215 -3.26 -35.07 -6.64
N ALA A 216 -3.09 -34.34 -7.75
CA ALA A 216 -2.35 -34.82 -8.92
C ALA A 216 -0.90 -35.21 -8.61
N THR A 217 -0.28 -34.64 -7.59
CA THR A 217 1.04 -35.07 -7.11
C THR A 217 1.00 -36.48 -6.58
N MET A 218 -0.06 -36.84 -5.83
CA MET A 218 -0.29 -38.18 -5.33
C MET A 218 -0.57 -39.17 -6.44
N LEU A 219 -1.36 -38.77 -7.44
CA LEU A 219 -1.61 -39.59 -8.63
C LEU A 219 -0.31 -39.90 -9.40
N LYS A 220 0.61 -38.95 -9.52
CA LYS A 220 1.93 -39.17 -10.15
C LYS A 220 2.78 -40.15 -9.37
N VAL A 221 2.78 -40.07 -8.02
CA VAL A 221 3.47 -41.02 -7.18
C VAL A 221 2.82 -42.41 -7.29
N GLY A 222 1.50 -42.49 -7.25
CA GLY A 222 0.73 -43.71 -7.44
C GLY A 222 1.03 -44.39 -8.77
N LYS A 223 1.10 -43.61 -9.86
CA LYS A 223 1.51 -44.09 -11.18
C LYS A 223 2.90 -44.73 -11.20
N ILE A 224 3.84 -44.13 -10.49
CA ILE A 224 5.22 -44.71 -10.37
C ILE A 224 5.20 -46.06 -9.63
N ILE A 225 4.44 -46.15 -8.54
CA ILE A 225 4.29 -47.37 -7.73
C ILE A 225 3.56 -48.44 -8.53
N ASN A 226 2.60 -48.08 -9.39
CA ASN A 226 1.83 -49.01 -10.24
C ASN A 226 2.55 -49.34 -11.56
N GLY A 227 3.88 -49.33 -11.57
CA GLY A 227 4.67 -49.72 -12.73
C GLY A 227 4.56 -48.83 -13.96
N GLY A 228 4.16 -47.57 -13.77
CA GLY A 228 3.99 -46.57 -14.84
C GLY A 228 2.57 -46.46 -15.39
N ASN A 229 1.64 -47.29 -14.95
CA ASN A 229 0.22 -47.21 -15.33
C ASN A 229 -0.55 -46.25 -14.40
N PRO A 230 -1.51 -45.45 -14.92
CA PRO A 230 -2.38 -44.64 -14.05
C PRO A 230 -3.16 -45.55 -13.11
N LEU A 231 -3.47 -45.05 -11.92
CA LEU A 231 -4.34 -45.75 -10.97
C LEU A 231 -5.77 -45.77 -11.52
N ASP A 232 -6.37 -46.96 -11.52
CA ASP A 232 -7.79 -47.14 -11.86
C ASP A 232 -8.71 -46.64 -10.73
N ILE A 233 -9.98 -46.36 -11.04
CA ILE A 233 -10.96 -45.83 -10.09
C ILE A 233 -11.07 -46.73 -8.88
N ILE A 234 -11.10 -48.05 -9.06
CA ILE A 234 -11.15 -49.05 -7.99
C ILE A 234 -9.90 -48.96 -7.11
N GLN A 235 -8.73 -48.84 -7.70
CA GLN A 235 -7.47 -48.69 -6.96
C GLN A 235 -7.42 -47.41 -6.14
N LEU A 236 -7.95 -46.29 -6.68
CA LEU A 236 -8.08 -45.04 -5.97
C LEU A 236 -9.03 -45.14 -4.78
N GLU A 237 -10.13 -45.84 -4.95
CA GLU A 237 -11.12 -46.06 -3.89
C GLU A 237 -10.56 -46.96 -2.77
N ILE A 238 -9.87 -48.04 -3.11
CA ILE A 238 -9.20 -48.89 -2.16
C ILE A 238 -8.10 -48.12 -1.40
N PHE A 239 -7.33 -47.30 -2.12
CA PHE A 239 -6.34 -46.42 -1.51
C PHE A 239 -6.98 -45.45 -0.54
N TYR A 240 -8.06 -44.78 -0.93
CA TYR A 240 -8.76 -43.85 -0.07
C TYR A 240 -9.35 -44.54 1.18
N LYS A 241 -10.00 -45.71 1.03
CA LYS A 241 -10.56 -46.46 2.14
C LYS A 241 -9.48 -47.03 3.07
N GLY A 242 -8.38 -47.58 2.51
CA GLY A 242 -7.32 -48.18 3.25
C GLY A 242 -6.41 -47.23 4.00
N LEU A 243 -6.44 -45.93 3.71
CA LEU A 243 -5.64 -44.93 4.40
C LEU A 243 -6.20 -44.65 5.81
N PRO A 244 -5.37 -44.79 6.88
CA PRO A 244 -5.76 -44.34 8.21
C PRO A 244 -6.15 -42.88 8.24
N THR A 245 -7.11 -42.49 9.08
CA THR A 245 -7.68 -41.14 9.17
C THR A 245 -6.63 -40.03 9.37
N GLU A 246 -5.54 -40.35 10.09
CA GLU A 246 -4.44 -39.39 10.28
C GLU A 246 -3.73 -39.05 8.97
N TYR A 247 -3.51 -40.04 8.09
CA TYR A 247 -2.90 -39.82 6.79
C TYR A 247 -3.86 -39.14 5.79
N LYS A 248 -5.16 -39.44 5.86
CA LYS A 248 -6.17 -38.72 5.05
C LYS A 248 -6.11 -37.22 5.31
N LYS A 249 -6.09 -36.82 6.57
CA LYS A 249 -5.97 -35.42 6.99
C LYS A 249 -4.71 -34.70 6.49
N LEU A 250 -3.63 -35.44 6.28
CA LEU A 250 -2.36 -34.87 5.81
C LEU A 250 -2.23 -34.85 4.29
N ILE A 251 -2.78 -35.84 3.60
CA ILE A 251 -2.47 -36.10 2.19
C ILE A 251 -3.64 -35.75 1.27
N ILE A 252 -4.87 -35.97 1.72
CA ILE A 252 -6.07 -35.80 0.89
C ILE A 252 -6.87 -34.55 1.25
N ASP A 253 -7.27 -34.42 2.52
CA ASP A 253 -8.13 -33.34 3.00
C ASP A 253 -7.60 -31.91 2.68
N PRO A 254 -6.27 -31.66 2.65
CA PRO A 254 -5.77 -30.36 2.25
C PRO A 254 -6.04 -29.99 0.78
N PHE A 255 -6.29 -30.98 -0.07
CA PHE A 255 -6.41 -30.81 -1.53
C PHE A 255 -7.80 -31.12 -2.09
N ILE A 256 -8.63 -31.85 -1.34
CA ILE A 256 -9.95 -32.31 -1.77
C ILE A 256 -10.95 -32.07 -0.66
N SER A 257 -12.04 -31.40 -0.97
CA SER A 257 -13.27 -31.35 -0.16
C SER A 257 -14.36 -32.08 -0.94
N ILE A 258 -14.71 -33.28 -0.46
CA ILE A 258 -15.74 -34.09 -1.09
C ILE A 258 -17.11 -33.47 -0.84
N ASP A 259 -17.35 -32.99 0.39
CA ASP A 259 -18.61 -32.37 0.80
C ASP A 259 -18.96 -31.10 0.01
N ASP A 260 -17.93 -30.30 -0.31
CA ASP A 260 -18.10 -29.07 -1.10
C ASP A 260 -17.88 -29.29 -2.61
N ASN A 261 -17.61 -30.52 -3.03
CA ASN A 261 -17.29 -30.89 -4.41
C ASN A 261 -16.18 -30.05 -5.04
N GLN A 262 -15.09 -29.80 -4.26
CA GLN A 262 -13.99 -28.91 -4.62
C GLN A 262 -12.63 -29.61 -4.60
N ALA A 263 -11.74 -29.18 -5.50
CA ALA A 263 -10.34 -29.53 -5.45
C ALA A 263 -9.45 -28.28 -5.37
N ARG A 264 -8.39 -28.37 -4.58
CA ARG A 264 -7.41 -27.31 -4.38
C ARG A 264 -6.07 -27.68 -4.99
N ILE A 265 -5.51 -26.79 -5.79
CA ILE A 265 -4.16 -26.82 -6.29
C ILE A 265 -3.40 -25.67 -5.64
N SER A 266 -2.37 -25.97 -4.87
CA SER A 266 -1.53 -24.97 -4.21
C SER A 266 -0.23 -24.80 -5.00
N ALA A 267 0.03 -23.56 -5.42
CA ALA A 267 1.24 -23.20 -6.13
C ALA A 267 2.06 -22.20 -5.31
N ARG A 268 3.38 -22.28 -5.38
CA ARG A 268 4.28 -21.27 -4.83
C ARG A 268 4.89 -20.45 -5.97
N ILE A 269 4.80 -19.13 -5.82
CA ILE A 269 5.28 -18.18 -6.83
C ILE A 269 6.63 -17.64 -6.35
N LYS A 270 7.60 -17.57 -7.28
CA LYS A 270 8.93 -17.00 -7.05
C LYS A 270 8.83 -15.48 -6.98
N ASP A 271 8.74 -14.95 -5.78
CA ASP A 271 8.48 -13.53 -5.52
C ASP A 271 9.67 -12.62 -5.90
N SER A 272 10.90 -13.14 -5.83
CA SER A 272 12.12 -12.43 -6.20
C SER A 272 12.44 -12.42 -7.69
N MET A 273 11.55 -12.95 -8.54
CA MET A 273 11.76 -12.99 -9.98
C MET A 273 11.77 -11.56 -10.57
N PRO A 274 12.82 -11.17 -11.31
CA PRO A 274 12.89 -9.86 -11.94
C PRO A 274 11.70 -9.62 -12.87
N ASN A 275 11.07 -8.46 -12.75
CA ASN A 275 9.93 -8.05 -13.56
C ASN A 275 8.63 -8.85 -13.38
N LEU A 276 8.47 -9.58 -12.28
CA LEU A 276 7.20 -10.22 -11.96
C LEU A 276 6.10 -9.16 -11.81
N ARG A 277 5.19 -9.10 -12.77
CA ARG A 277 3.97 -8.28 -12.71
C ARG A 277 2.80 -9.16 -12.28
N ARG A 278 2.51 -9.17 -10.97
CA ARG A 278 1.51 -10.06 -10.37
C ARG A 278 0.14 -9.96 -11.01
N ALA A 279 -0.32 -8.74 -11.28
CA ALA A 279 -1.60 -8.52 -11.95
C ALA A 279 -1.64 -9.18 -13.34
N ILE A 280 -0.60 -8.98 -14.16
CA ILE A 280 -0.51 -9.57 -15.51
C ILE A 280 -0.39 -11.10 -15.44
N PHE A 281 0.39 -11.62 -14.50
CA PHE A 281 0.52 -13.06 -14.28
C PHE A 281 -0.83 -13.68 -13.90
N LEU A 282 -1.56 -13.08 -12.95
CA LEU A 282 -2.89 -13.55 -12.56
C LEU A 282 -3.90 -13.46 -13.72
N ASP A 283 -3.86 -12.41 -14.53
CA ASP A 283 -4.74 -12.29 -15.69
C ASP A 283 -4.42 -13.36 -16.76
N ARG A 284 -3.13 -13.69 -16.95
CA ARG A 284 -2.73 -14.82 -17.81
C ARG A 284 -3.27 -16.14 -17.29
N LEU A 285 -3.11 -16.43 -16.00
CA LEU A 285 -3.64 -17.64 -15.39
C LEU A 285 -5.15 -17.75 -15.55
N LYS A 286 -5.89 -16.68 -15.22
CA LYS A 286 -7.36 -16.63 -15.33
C LYS A 286 -7.87 -16.88 -16.76
N LYS A 287 -7.12 -16.45 -17.77
CA LYS A 287 -7.47 -16.66 -19.18
C LYS A 287 -7.05 -18.04 -19.69
N ASN A 288 -5.84 -18.46 -19.35
CA ASN A 288 -5.24 -19.65 -19.98
C ASN A 288 -5.73 -20.95 -19.36
N ILE A 289 -5.99 -21.01 -18.04
CA ILE A 289 -6.50 -22.23 -17.41
C ILE A 289 -7.81 -22.70 -18.06
N PRO A 290 -8.85 -21.87 -18.20
CA PRO A 290 -10.08 -22.28 -18.90
C PRO A 290 -9.85 -22.70 -20.36
N LEU A 291 -8.96 -21.97 -21.08
CA LEU A 291 -8.68 -22.25 -22.49
C LEU A 291 -7.95 -23.58 -22.71
N SER A 292 -7.02 -23.92 -21.82
CA SER A 292 -6.18 -25.12 -21.97
C SER A 292 -6.83 -26.39 -21.42
N THR A 293 -7.77 -26.26 -20.48
CA THR A 293 -8.35 -27.40 -19.78
C THR A 293 -9.85 -27.62 -20.05
N GLY A 294 -10.49 -26.68 -20.75
CA GLY A 294 -11.92 -26.74 -21.05
C GLY A 294 -12.85 -26.41 -19.87
N ILE A 295 -12.30 -26.09 -18.70
CA ILE A 295 -13.09 -25.71 -17.51
C ILE A 295 -13.75 -24.34 -17.73
N GLN A 296 -14.97 -24.17 -17.27
CA GLN A 296 -15.61 -22.85 -17.29
C GLN A 296 -14.90 -21.90 -16.30
N ALA A 297 -14.66 -20.65 -16.72
CA ALA A 297 -13.96 -19.68 -15.88
C ALA A 297 -14.62 -19.43 -14.51
N LYS A 298 -15.96 -19.62 -14.40
CA LYS A 298 -16.70 -19.47 -13.14
C LYS A 298 -16.43 -20.60 -12.13
N GLN A 299 -15.97 -21.76 -12.60
CA GLN A 299 -15.63 -22.91 -11.77
C GLN A 299 -14.24 -22.82 -11.15
N VAL A 300 -13.43 -21.85 -11.59
CA VAL A 300 -12.05 -21.67 -11.10
C VAL A 300 -11.99 -20.45 -10.19
N LYS A 301 -11.74 -20.66 -8.90
CA LYS A 301 -11.55 -19.60 -7.91
C LYS A 301 -10.07 -19.49 -7.55
N TYR A 302 -9.63 -18.26 -7.29
CA TYR A 302 -8.25 -17.96 -6.92
C TYR A 302 -8.21 -17.38 -5.52
N ALA A 303 -7.34 -17.89 -4.67
CA ALA A 303 -7.26 -17.51 -3.26
C ALA A 303 -5.80 -17.42 -2.77
N ASN A 304 -5.64 -17.14 -1.48
CA ASN A 304 -4.37 -17.09 -0.76
C ASN A 304 -3.61 -15.75 -0.92
N VAL A 305 -2.40 -15.71 -0.36
CA VAL A 305 -1.62 -14.47 -0.14
C VAL A 305 -1.34 -13.71 -1.43
N LEU A 306 -1.08 -14.39 -2.55
CA LEU A 306 -0.82 -13.71 -3.84
C LEU A 306 -2.00 -12.85 -4.27
N ILE A 307 -3.22 -13.36 -4.15
CA ILE A 307 -4.44 -12.62 -4.51
C ILE A 307 -4.66 -11.45 -3.57
N LEU A 308 -4.54 -11.69 -2.25
CA LEU A 308 -4.69 -10.64 -1.24
C LEU A 308 -3.67 -9.52 -1.47
N TYR A 309 -2.40 -9.88 -1.69
CA TYR A 309 -1.31 -8.93 -1.91
C TYR A 309 -1.50 -8.13 -3.21
N ASN A 310 -1.88 -8.81 -4.30
CA ASN A 310 -2.19 -8.14 -5.56
C ASN A 310 -3.35 -7.14 -5.41
N ASN A 311 -4.46 -7.55 -4.77
CA ASN A 311 -5.62 -6.67 -4.55
C ASN A 311 -5.24 -5.46 -3.67
N MET A 312 -4.41 -5.69 -2.65
CA MET A 312 -3.88 -4.63 -1.82
C MET A 312 -3.05 -3.65 -2.66
N LEU A 313 -2.09 -4.13 -3.46
CA LEU A 313 -1.25 -3.28 -4.31
C LEU A 313 -2.08 -2.48 -5.31
N GLN A 314 -3.06 -3.09 -5.97
CA GLN A 314 -3.95 -2.38 -6.91
C GLN A 314 -4.81 -1.31 -6.22
N SER A 315 -5.16 -1.53 -4.94
CA SER A 315 -5.91 -0.54 -4.16
C SER A 315 -5.07 0.66 -3.73
N LEU A 316 -3.73 0.52 -3.63
CA LEU A 316 -2.83 1.59 -3.19
C LEU A 316 -2.94 2.85 -4.06
N PHE A 317 -3.00 2.69 -5.38
CA PHE A 317 -3.06 3.84 -6.28
C PHE A 317 -4.36 4.62 -6.13
N LYS A 318 -5.49 3.92 -6.04
CA LYS A 318 -6.81 4.52 -5.79
C LYS A 318 -6.85 5.21 -4.43
N SER A 319 -6.29 4.55 -3.42
CA SER A 319 -6.18 5.06 -2.06
C SER A 319 -5.32 6.33 -2.01
N GLN A 320 -4.19 6.38 -2.73
CA GLN A 320 -3.32 7.55 -2.82
C GLN A 320 -4.06 8.77 -3.36
N ILE A 321 -4.80 8.62 -4.46
CA ILE A 321 -5.57 9.71 -5.06
C ILE A 321 -6.65 10.19 -4.09
N LEU A 322 -7.35 9.28 -3.43
CA LEU A 322 -8.44 9.59 -2.52
C LEU A 322 -7.92 10.31 -1.26
N THR A 323 -6.83 9.83 -0.66
CA THR A 323 -6.23 10.46 0.54
C THR A 323 -5.67 11.84 0.25
N ILE A 324 -4.93 12.02 -0.86
CA ILE A 324 -4.44 13.34 -1.27
C ILE A 324 -5.61 14.30 -1.57
N GLY A 325 -6.62 13.85 -2.30
CA GLY A 325 -7.80 14.63 -2.58
C GLY A 325 -8.53 15.09 -1.31
N THR A 326 -8.73 14.16 -0.38
CA THR A 326 -9.39 14.43 0.90
C THR A 326 -8.59 15.42 1.75
N VAL A 327 -7.27 15.22 1.89
CA VAL A 327 -6.45 16.15 2.68
C VAL A 327 -6.42 17.53 2.07
N LEU A 328 -6.33 17.66 0.74
CA LEU A 328 -6.37 18.96 0.06
C LEU A 328 -7.70 19.71 0.30
N LEU A 329 -8.83 18.99 0.23
CA LEU A 329 -10.14 19.56 0.51
C LEU A 329 -10.28 19.98 1.98
N LEU A 330 -9.85 19.14 2.92
CA LEU A 330 -9.87 19.48 4.34
C LEU A 330 -9.00 20.69 4.65
N LEU A 331 -7.79 20.76 4.09
CA LEU A 331 -6.89 21.90 4.28
C LEU A 331 -7.44 23.17 3.65
N LEU A 332 -8.02 23.10 2.45
CA LEU A 332 -8.67 24.24 1.83
C LEU A 332 -9.80 24.77 2.72
N PHE A 333 -10.64 23.88 3.25
CA PHE A 333 -11.73 24.25 4.16
C PHE A 333 -11.20 24.88 5.46
N MET A 334 -10.16 24.29 6.05
CA MET A 334 -9.50 24.84 7.24
C MET A 334 -8.91 26.24 6.98
N PHE A 335 -8.24 26.45 5.84
CA PHE A 335 -7.71 27.75 5.47
C PHE A 335 -8.81 28.78 5.21
N LEU A 336 -9.95 28.37 4.62
CA LEU A 336 -11.10 29.25 4.45
C LEU A 336 -11.65 29.74 5.80
N ILE A 337 -11.75 28.87 6.78
CA ILE A 337 -12.16 29.24 8.13
C ILE A 337 -11.15 30.20 8.77
N LEU A 338 -9.84 29.87 8.67
CA LEU A 338 -8.76 30.62 9.32
C LEU A 338 -8.57 32.00 8.71
N PHE A 339 -8.45 32.09 7.38
CA PHE A 339 -8.11 33.33 6.70
C PHE A 339 -9.33 34.12 6.23
N ARG A 340 -10.50 33.49 6.16
CA ARG A 340 -11.75 34.07 5.65
C ARG A 340 -11.59 34.73 4.28
N SER A 341 -10.72 34.18 3.45
CA SER A 341 -10.40 34.68 2.10
C SER A 341 -10.03 33.50 1.20
N ILE A 342 -10.78 33.34 0.11
CA ILE A 342 -10.53 32.30 -0.89
C ILE A 342 -9.14 32.47 -1.51
N VAL A 343 -8.76 33.72 -1.83
CA VAL A 343 -7.47 33.98 -2.47
C VAL A 343 -6.29 33.57 -1.58
N ILE A 344 -6.33 33.91 -0.30
CA ILE A 344 -5.26 33.56 0.64
C ILE A 344 -5.25 32.05 0.86
N SER A 345 -6.41 31.41 0.96
CA SER A 345 -6.51 29.96 1.14
C SER A 345 -5.91 29.18 -0.03
N ILE A 346 -6.16 29.61 -1.26
CA ILE A 346 -5.56 29.03 -2.45
C ILE A 346 -4.05 29.27 -2.47
N ILE A 347 -3.59 30.51 -2.21
CA ILE A 347 -2.15 30.83 -2.13
C ILE A 347 -1.45 29.95 -1.08
N ALA A 348 -2.09 29.69 0.05
CA ALA A 348 -1.55 28.85 1.12
C ALA A 348 -1.38 27.37 0.75
N LEU A 349 -2.19 26.86 -0.19
CA LEU A 349 -2.08 25.47 -0.66
C LEU A 349 -0.91 25.25 -1.62
N PHE A 350 -0.55 26.22 -2.46
CA PHE A 350 0.45 26.04 -3.51
C PHE A 350 1.81 25.53 -3.03
N PRO A 351 2.43 26.05 -1.96
CA PRO A 351 3.70 25.52 -1.44
C PRO A 351 3.63 24.05 -1.05
N ASN A 352 2.50 23.63 -0.47
CA ASN A 352 2.30 22.26 0.00
C ASN A 352 2.07 21.31 -1.18
N ILE A 353 1.29 21.72 -2.19
CA ILE A 353 1.10 20.93 -3.42
C ILE A 353 2.43 20.76 -4.16
N LEU A 354 3.23 21.84 -4.29
CA LEU A 354 4.54 21.78 -4.92
C LEU A 354 5.46 20.79 -4.19
N SER A 355 5.53 20.87 -2.86
CA SER A 355 6.36 20.00 -2.04
C SER A 355 6.03 18.52 -2.25
N ILE A 356 4.75 18.17 -2.23
CA ILE A 356 4.31 16.78 -2.42
C ILE A 356 4.52 16.31 -3.84
N SER A 357 4.23 17.16 -4.83
CA SER A 357 4.47 16.79 -6.23
C SER A 357 5.95 16.48 -6.50
N LEU A 358 6.86 17.21 -5.84
CA LEU A 358 8.30 16.95 -5.94
C LEU A 358 8.71 15.64 -5.27
N VAL A 359 8.15 15.32 -4.10
CA VAL A 359 8.47 14.07 -3.40
C VAL A 359 7.93 12.85 -4.16
N LEU A 360 6.65 12.88 -4.57
CA LEU A 360 6.08 11.81 -5.36
C LEU A 360 6.76 11.67 -6.72
N GLY A 361 7.12 12.81 -7.34
CA GLY A 361 7.90 12.84 -8.57
C GLY A 361 9.29 12.23 -8.38
N PHE A 362 9.98 12.55 -7.31
CA PHE A 362 11.26 11.96 -6.95
C PHE A 362 11.17 10.44 -6.79
N MET A 363 10.11 9.95 -6.11
CA MET A 363 9.85 8.51 -6.01
C MET A 363 9.75 7.86 -7.40
N GLY A 364 8.99 8.47 -8.32
CA GLY A 364 8.87 7.95 -9.68
C GLY A 364 10.19 7.92 -10.45
N TRP A 365 10.98 9.00 -10.39
CA TRP A 365 12.28 9.10 -11.05
C TRP A 365 13.31 8.08 -10.53
N VAL A 366 13.32 7.84 -9.21
CA VAL A 366 14.25 6.89 -8.56
C VAL A 366 13.67 5.46 -8.57
N SER A 367 12.45 5.28 -9.11
CA SER A 367 11.74 4.00 -9.12
C SER A 367 11.49 3.43 -7.71
N ILE A 368 11.27 4.29 -6.71
CA ILE A 368 10.79 3.87 -5.39
C ILE A 368 9.32 3.47 -5.52
N PRO A 369 8.96 2.21 -5.18
CA PRO A 369 7.60 1.73 -5.37
C PRO A 369 6.62 2.36 -4.36
N LEU A 370 5.36 2.45 -4.77
CA LEU A 370 4.27 2.73 -3.85
C LEU A 370 3.99 1.48 -3.01
N ASP A 371 4.13 1.63 -1.70
CA ASP A 371 3.78 0.63 -0.70
C ASP A 371 2.88 1.22 0.39
N MET A 372 2.52 0.42 1.40
CA MET A 372 1.65 0.87 2.50
C MET A 372 2.25 2.02 3.32
N MET A 373 3.58 2.12 3.42
CA MET A 373 4.23 3.21 4.15
C MET A 373 4.34 4.46 3.29
N THR A 374 4.78 4.32 2.03
CA THR A 374 4.99 5.46 1.13
C THR A 374 3.68 6.17 0.76
N ILE A 375 2.55 5.46 0.74
CA ILE A 375 1.23 6.06 0.50
C ILE A 375 0.86 7.09 1.58
N THR A 376 1.30 6.89 2.81
CA THR A 376 0.99 7.80 3.92
C THR A 376 1.79 9.09 3.88
N ILE A 377 2.95 9.09 3.19
CA ILE A 377 3.90 10.22 3.16
C ILE A 377 3.24 11.50 2.68
N ALA A 378 2.48 11.42 1.59
CA ALA A 378 1.86 12.61 1.00
C ALA A 378 0.86 13.27 1.96
N ALA A 379 -0.02 12.49 2.58
CA ALA A 379 -1.03 13.01 3.52
C ALA A 379 -0.38 13.57 4.80
N ILE A 380 0.58 12.84 5.36
CA ILE A 380 1.30 13.23 6.58
C ILE A 380 2.13 14.48 6.35
N SER A 381 2.94 14.45 5.29
CA SER A 381 3.81 15.60 4.96
C SER A 381 3.01 16.85 4.68
N MET A 382 1.84 16.71 4.02
CA MET A 382 0.94 17.84 3.79
C MET A 382 0.38 18.38 5.11
N GLY A 383 -0.06 17.51 6.01
CA GLY A 383 -0.57 17.91 7.32
C GLY A 383 0.46 18.67 8.18
N ILE A 384 1.74 18.26 8.11
CA ILE A 384 2.82 18.89 8.88
C ILE A 384 3.35 20.16 8.17
N ALA A 385 3.51 20.12 6.85
CA ALA A 385 4.08 21.24 6.07
C ALA A 385 3.21 22.52 6.10
N VAL A 386 1.91 22.35 6.26
CA VAL A 386 0.93 23.44 6.38
C VAL A 386 1.22 24.35 7.57
N ASP A 387 1.84 23.82 8.63
CA ASP A 387 2.22 24.59 9.82
C ASP A 387 3.08 25.80 9.46
N ASN A 388 4.12 25.59 8.67
CA ASN A 388 4.98 26.67 8.17
C ASN A 388 4.18 27.76 7.42
N THR A 389 3.23 27.33 6.58
CA THR A 389 2.39 28.24 5.78
C THR A 389 1.48 29.10 6.66
N ILE A 390 0.83 28.51 7.68
CA ILE A 390 -0.06 29.22 8.60
C ILE A 390 0.72 30.28 9.38
N HIS A 391 1.85 29.90 9.99
CA HIS A 391 2.66 30.81 10.78
C HIS A 391 3.22 31.93 9.92
N TYR A 392 3.66 31.63 8.70
CA TYR A 392 4.18 32.63 7.77
C TYR A 392 3.09 33.65 7.38
N ILE A 393 1.92 33.20 6.93
CA ILE A 393 0.84 34.10 6.48
C ILE A 393 0.33 34.95 7.64
N TYR A 394 0.19 34.37 8.83
CA TYR A 394 -0.29 35.09 10.01
C TYR A 394 0.68 36.24 10.40
N ARG A 395 1.99 35.96 10.41
CA ARG A 395 3.01 36.97 10.68
C ARG A 395 3.11 37.99 9.56
N PHE A 396 3.11 37.55 8.31
CA PHE A 396 3.16 38.42 7.13
C PHE A 396 2.01 39.42 7.12
N ARG A 397 0.79 38.96 7.41
CA ARG A 397 -0.38 39.83 7.55
C ARG A 397 -0.15 40.94 8.59
N SER A 398 0.34 40.58 9.76
CA SER A 398 0.63 41.57 10.82
C SER A 398 1.68 42.59 10.40
N GLU A 399 2.69 42.19 9.62
CA GLU A 399 3.73 43.08 9.12
C GLU A 399 3.28 43.97 7.96
N VAL A 400 2.40 43.45 7.06
CA VAL A 400 1.85 44.27 5.95
C VAL A 400 1.00 45.41 6.47
N PHE A 401 0.20 45.21 7.50
CA PHE A 401 -0.67 46.26 8.02
C PHE A 401 0.07 47.42 8.70
N LYS A 402 1.40 47.36 8.92
CA LYS A 402 2.17 48.46 9.48
C LYS A 402 2.44 49.58 8.44
N ASP A 403 2.73 49.20 7.21
CA ASP A 403 3.16 50.16 6.15
C ASP A 403 2.65 49.80 4.74
N PHE A 404 1.88 48.75 4.59
CA PHE A 404 1.40 48.18 3.34
C PHE A 404 2.48 47.94 2.28
N ASN A 405 3.75 47.85 2.71
CA ASN A 405 4.87 47.51 1.86
C ASN A 405 5.14 45.99 1.93
N TYR A 406 4.68 45.28 0.91
CA TYR A 406 4.77 43.83 0.87
C TYR A 406 6.22 43.28 0.90
N VAL A 407 7.18 43.98 0.25
CA VAL A 407 8.59 43.58 0.24
C VAL A 407 9.22 43.77 1.62
N LYS A 408 9.02 44.94 2.23
CA LYS A 408 9.50 45.17 3.60
C LYS A 408 8.84 44.24 4.63
N ALA A 409 7.54 43.97 4.45
CA ALA A 409 6.82 43.01 5.28
C ALA A 409 7.42 41.59 5.15
N MET A 410 7.77 41.15 3.94
CA MET A 410 8.47 39.89 3.68
C MET A 410 9.80 39.83 4.43
N GLN A 411 10.65 40.85 4.27
CA GLN A 411 11.97 40.89 4.96
C GLN A 411 11.81 40.81 6.49
N ARG A 412 10.86 41.54 7.07
CA ARG A 412 10.58 41.48 8.53
C ARG A 412 10.03 40.14 8.97
N THR A 413 9.19 39.52 8.14
CA THR A 413 8.63 38.19 8.42
C THR A 413 9.71 37.13 8.41
N HIS A 414 10.62 37.12 7.43
CA HIS A 414 11.76 36.19 7.39
C HIS A 414 12.66 36.34 8.60
N LYS A 415 12.97 37.59 9.01
CA LYS A 415 13.81 37.86 10.21
C LYS A 415 13.17 37.42 11.52
N SER A 416 11.86 37.25 11.59
CA SER A 416 11.15 36.87 12.81
C SER A 416 10.73 35.39 12.80
N ILE A 417 9.70 35.05 11.98
CA ILE A 417 9.15 33.69 11.99
C ILE A 417 9.98 32.72 11.13
N GLY A 418 10.79 33.24 10.18
CA GLY A 418 11.62 32.40 9.33
C GLY A 418 12.59 31.51 10.10
N TYR A 419 13.19 32.00 11.18
CA TYR A 419 14.05 31.20 12.06
C TYR A 419 13.27 30.12 12.80
N ALA A 420 12.06 30.42 13.30
CA ALA A 420 11.23 29.42 13.97
C ALA A 420 10.86 28.29 12.99
N MET A 421 10.45 28.62 11.75
CA MET A 421 10.16 27.65 10.70
C MET A 421 11.38 26.79 10.33
N TYR A 422 12.55 27.40 10.29
CA TYR A 422 13.82 26.72 10.03
C TYR A 422 14.11 25.68 11.12
N TYR A 423 14.05 26.07 12.41
CA TYR A 423 14.32 25.16 13.50
C TYR A 423 13.30 24.03 13.59
N THR A 424 12.01 24.33 13.43
CA THR A 424 10.97 23.30 13.46
C THR A 424 11.15 22.31 12.30
N SER A 425 11.39 22.80 11.09
CA SER A 425 11.60 21.93 9.93
C SER A 425 12.86 21.06 10.06
N ILE A 426 13.99 21.60 10.54
CA ILE A 426 15.19 20.81 10.80
C ILE A 426 14.95 19.75 11.85
N THR A 427 14.29 20.10 12.95
CA THR A 427 13.96 19.14 14.00
C THR A 427 13.13 17.96 13.45
N ILE A 428 12.15 18.25 12.60
CA ILE A 428 11.33 17.24 11.95
C ILE A 428 12.16 16.39 10.98
N ILE A 429 12.99 17.03 10.13
CA ILE A 429 13.87 16.34 9.19
C ILE A 429 14.81 15.38 9.92
N VAL A 430 15.48 15.86 10.97
CA VAL A 430 16.37 15.02 11.79
C VAL A 430 15.60 13.89 12.46
N GLY A 431 14.43 14.16 13.02
CA GLY A 431 13.59 13.17 13.66
C GLY A 431 13.20 12.02 12.71
N PHE A 432 12.73 12.34 11.51
CA PHE A 432 12.40 11.33 10.51
C PHE A 432 13.64 10.65 9.90
N SER A 433 14.77 11.36 9.80
CA SER A 433 16.03 10.79 9.28
C SER A 433 16.59 9.66 10.16
N ILE A 434 16.23 9.59 11.44
CA ILE A 434 16.60 8.47 12.33
C ILE A 434 16.08 7.12 11.78
N LEU A 435 14.96 7.11 11.07
CA LEU A 435 14.41 5.91 10.46
C LEU A 435 15.31 5.29 9.37
N ILE A 436 16.30 6.02 8.86
CA ILE A 436 17.29 5.50 7.89
C ILE A 436 18.12 4.34 8.49
N PHE A 437 18.26 4.30 9.82
CA PHE A 437 18.97 3.22 10.52
C PHE A 437 18.16 1.92 10.66
N SER A 438 16.89 1.90 10.24
CA SER A 438 16.05 0.69 10.23
C SER A 438 16.61 -0.39 9.30
N ASN A 439 16.29 -1.66 9.58
CA ASN A 439 16.50 -2.78 8.66
C ASN A 439 15.31 -3.03 7.73
N PHE A 440 14.21 -2.32 7.93
CA PHE A 440 12.98 -2.40 7.13
C PHE A 440 12.95 -1.26 6.11
N ILE A 441 13.07 -1.60 4.83
CA ILE A 441 13.20 -0.64 3.72
C ILE A 441 12.04 0.37 3.64
N PRO A 442 10.75 -0.02 3.81
CA PRO A 442 9.65 0.93 3.80
C PRO A 442 9.77 2.02 4.87
N SER A 443 10.29 1.69 6.07
CA SER A 443 10.55 2.69 7.11
C SER A 443 11.67 3.66 6.72
N ILE A 444 12.71 3.18 6.02
CA ILE A 444 13.79 4.02 5.51
C ILE A 444 13.23 5.02 4.49
N TYR A 445 12.46 4.54 3.52
CA TYR A 445 11.81 5.40 2.53
C TYR A 445 10.86 6.40 3.17
N PHE A 446 10.06 5.93 4.14
CA PHE A 446 9.16 6.80 4.88
C PHE A 446 9.91 7.95 5.56
N GLY A 447 11.00 7.66 6.28
CA GLY A 447 11.81 8.68 6.96
C GLY A 447 12.49 9.65 5.98
N LEU A 448 13.15 9.12 4.95
CA LEU A 448 13.86 9.91 3.95
C LEU A 448 12.91 10.81 3.15
N LEU A 449 11.81 10.26 2.64
CA LEU A 449 10.87 10.99 1.80
C LEU A 449 10.06 12.02 2.60
N THR A 450 9.71 11.72 3.86
CA THR A 450 9.07 12.70 4.76
C THR A 450 10.04 13.84 5.08
N GLY A 451 11.31 13.53 5.37
CA GLY A 451 12.36 14.54 5.54
C GLY A 451 12.52 15.42 4.31
N LEU A 452 12.56 14.82 3.12
CA LEU A 452 12.65 15.52 1.84
C LEU A 452 11.40 16.39 1.58
N ALA A 453 10.21 15.91 1.93
CA ALA A 453 8.97 16.69 1.83
C ALA A 453 9.02 17.94 2.71
N MET A 454 9.50 17.81 3.93
CA MET A 454 9.66 18.94 4.86
C MET A 454 10.69 19.94 4.38
N PHE A 455 11.77 19.47 3.77
CA PHE A 455 12.78 20.33 3.15
C PHE A 455 12.18 21.16 2.00
N PHE A 456 11.48 20.53 1.06
CA PHE A 456 10.81 21.24 -0.04
C PHE A 456 9.70 22.17 0.46
N ALA A 457 8.95 21.77 1.49
CA ALA A 457 7.93 22.60 2.09
C ALA A 457 8.51 23.87 2.73
N LEU A 458 9.63 23.75 3.44
CA LEU A 458 10.34 24.90 3.99
C LEU A 458 10.80 25.86 2.89
N LEU A 459 11.46 25.32 1.84
CA LEU A 459 11.91 26.12 0.70
C LEU A 459 10.74 26.84 0.02
N ALA A 460 9.64 26.11 -0.26
CA ALA A 460 8.47 26.70 -0.90
C ALA A 460 7.79 27.76 -0.02
N SER A 461 7.74 27.54 1.29
CA SER A 461 7.18 28.50 2.25
C SER A 461 8.02 29.76 2.42
N LEU A 462 9.36 29.67 2.25
CA LEU A 462 10.26 30.81 2.34
C LEU A 462 10.53 31.53 0.99
N THR A 463 10.15 30.91 -0.15
CA THR A 463 10.40 31.50 -1.48
C THR A 463 9.10 31.72 -2.27
N LEU A 464 8.37 30.66 -2.56
CA LEU A 464 7.16 30.70 -3.38
C LEU A 464 6.02 31.44 -2.68
N LEU A 465 5.74 31.11 -1.42
CA LEU A 465 4.64 31.70 -0.65
C LEU A 465 4.74 33.23 -0.55
N PRO A 466 5.88 33.82 -0.11
CA PRO A 466 6.01 35.27 -0.06
C PRO A 466 5.88 35.93 -1.44
N GLN A 467 6.39 35.28 -2.48
CA GLN A 467 6.28 35.80 -3.83
C GLN A 467 4.84 35.82 -4.35
N LEU A 468 4.05 34.78 -4.05
CA LEU A 468 2.61 34.76 -4.33
C LEU A 468 1.88 35.89 -3.59
N LEU A 469 2.18 36.11 -2.30
CA LEU A 469 1.59 37.20 -1.53
C LEU A 469 1.96 38.60 -2.08
N ILE A 470 3.20 38.77 -2.55
CA ILE A 470 3.66 40.05 -3.16
C ILE A 470 3.00 40.30 -4.51
N VAL A 471 2.78 39.26 -5.33
CA VAL A 471 2.19 39.38 -6.66
C VAL A 471 0.67 39.61 -6.57
N PHE A 472 -0.02 38.81 -5.80
CA PHE A 472 -1.49 38.86 -5.69
C PHE A 472 -2.01 39.95 -4.75
N LYS A 473 -1.19 40.46 -3.82
CA LYS A 473 -1.50 41.52 -2.86
C LYS A 473 -2.88 41.40 -2.18
N PRO A 474 -3.18 40.26 -1.54
CA PRO A 474 -4.52 39.94 -1.04
C PRO A 474 -5.02 40.85 0.10
N TYR A 475 -4.15 41.65 0.72
CA TYR A 475 -4.51 42.60 1.79
C TYR A 475 -4.74 44.01 1.32
N GLY A 476 -4.83 44.22 0.02
CA GLY A 476 -5.04 45.55 -0.58
C GLY A 476 -3.77 46.35 -0.83
N ILE A 477 -3.92 47.45 -1.51
CA ILE A 477 -2.83 48.42 -1.82
C ILE A 477 -3.27 49.73 -1.23
N VAL A 478 -2.39 50.43 -0.51
CA VAL A 478 -2.66 51.84 -0.19
C VAL A 478 -2.80 52.59 -1.51
N ARG A 479 -4.00 53.12 -1.84
CA ARG A 479 -4.12 54.16 -2.85
C ARG A 479 -3.31 55.34 -2.31
N LYS A 480 -2.21 55.70 -2.97
CA LYS A 480 -1.63 57.03 -2.79
C LYS A 480 -2.71 58.03 -3.20
N ASN A 481 -3.32 58.65 -2.22
CA ASN A 481 -4.03 59.93 -2.47
C ASN A 481 -3.00 60.97 -2.82
#